data_32e30d8a68cc958bf0bff95c66c62247
#
_entry.id   32e30d8a68cc958bf0bff95c66c62247
#
_cell.length_a   1.000
_cell.length_b   1.000
_cell.length_c   1.000
_cell.angle_alpha   90.00
_cell.angle_beta   90.00
_cell.angle_gamma   90.00
#
_symmetry.space_group_name_H-M   'P 1'
#
loop_
_entity.id
_entity.type
_entity.pdbx_description
1 polymer ?
#
loop_
_entity_poly.entity_id
_entity_poly.type
_entity_poly.pdbx_seq_one_letter_code
_entity_poly.pdbx_strand_id
1 'polypeptide(L)'
;LLVPTMSDERPVGTDVRRLSPRSIALSILLSCQRTDDALDELIEQRATSIPQPRDRSLVMELVYGTLRRQETIDWRLDAVLAKPLHKLPMVVQMLLRLGAYQLLFLDRIPASAAVNETVLLTKSYAKQLGRDWSGLVNGVLRNLIRVPAPPFPDPASYPAQSLSIRYGIPIW
;
A
#
# COMPACT_ATOMS: atom_id res chain seq x y z
N LEU A 1 -37.74 -36.44 10.36
CA LEU A 1 -36.86 -35.38 10.89
C LEU A 1 -35.58 -35.35 10.07
N LEU A 2 -35.56 -34.49 9.03
CA LEU A 2 -34.37 -34.25 8.20
C LEU A 2 -33.58 -33.12 8.84
N VAL A 3 -32.31 -33.36 9.18
CA VAL A 3 -31.33 -32.40 9.61
C VAL A 3 -30.83 -31.68 8.35
N PRO A 4 -30.83 -30.35 8.26
CA PRO A 4 -30.22 -29.65 7.12
C PRO A 4 -28.70 -29.75 7.22
N THR A 5 -28.10 -30.30 6.18
CA THR A 5 -26.67 -30.36 5.93
C THR A 5 -26.12 -28.93 5.87
N MET A 6 -25.15 -28.66 6.71
CA MET A 6 -24.34 -27.44 6.69
C MET A 6 -23.74 -27.23 5.30
N SER A 7 -24.05 -26.08 4.72
CA SER A 7 -23.52 -25.61 3.46
C SER A 7 -21.99 -25.52 3.55
N ASP A 8 -21.36 -26.23 2.65
CA ASP A 8 -19.94 -26.24 2.34
C ASP A 8 -19.51 -24.83 1.89
N GLU A 9 -19.13 -23.97 2.85
CA GLU A 9 -18.43 -22.75 2.56
C GLU A 9 -16.99 -23.11 2.15
N ARG A 10 -16.83 -23.40 0.87
CA ARG A 10 -15.50 -23.49 0.28
C ARG A 10 -14.81 -22.15 0.48
N PRO A 11 -13.62 -22.12 1.10
CA PRO A 11 -12.82 -20.90 1.14
C PRO A 11 -12.57 -20.47 -0.30
N VAL A 12 -12.87 -19.20 -0.58
CA VAL A 12 -12.61 -18.55 -1.86
C VAL A 12 -11.18 -18.88 -2.25
N GLY A 13 -11.04 -19.64 -3.33
CA GLY A 13 -9.78 -20.18 -3.79
C GLY A 13 -8.74 -19.06 -3.96
N THR A 14 -7.84 -19.00 -3.03
CA THR A 14 -6.57 -18.32 -3.18
C THR A 14 -5.79 -19.07 -4.25
N ASP A 15 -5.83 -18.56 -5.48
CA ASP A 15 -4.94 -19.03 -6.53
C ASP A 15 -3.49 -18.66 -6.12
N VAL A 16 -2.89 -19.56 -5.36
CA VAL A 16 -1.51 -19.45 -4.81
C VAL A 16 -0.47 -19.32 -5.92
N ARG A 17 -0.87 -19.49 -7.18
CA ARG A 17 0.06 -19.53 -8.33
C ARG A 17 0.52 -18.17 -8.84
N ARG A 18 0.03 -17.02 -8.30
CA ARG A 18 0.42 -15.68 -8.76
C ARG A 18 0.35 -14.58 -7.70
N LEU A 19 0.75 -14.84 -6.50
CA LEU A 19 0.93 -13.75 -5.54
C LEU A 19 2.23 -13.01 -5.88
N SER A 20 2.11 -11.86 -6.55
CA SER A 20 3.25 -10.99 -6.77
C SER A 20 3.76 -10.43 -5.44
N PRO A 21 5.05 -10.08 -5.31
CA PRO A 21 5.56 -9.43 -4.10
C PRO A 21 4.72 -8.23 -3.66
N ARG A 22 4.17 -7.47 -4.61
CA ARG A 22 3.31 -6.31 -4.33
C ARG A 22 1.95 -6.71 -3.76
N SER A 23 1.34 -7.79 -4.25
CA SER A 23 0.07 -8.29 -3.70
C SER A 23 0.24 -8.83 -2.28
N ILE A 24 1.36 -9.48 -2.01
CA ILE A 24 1.71 -9.96 -0.66
C ILE A 24 1.94 -8.77 0.27
N ALA A 25 2.75 -7.79 -0.14
CA ALA A 25 2.99 -6.58 0.64
C ALA A 25 1.69 -5.83 0.95
N LEU A 26 0.81 -5.65 -0.05
CA LEU A 26 -0.50 -5.03 0.17
C LEU A 26 -1.34 -5.81 1.19
N SER A 27 -1.36 -7.14 1.11
CA SER A 27 -2.12 -7.96 2.04
C SER A 27 -1.61 -7.84 3.49
N ILE A 28 -0.30 -7.72 3.68
CA ILE A 28 0.32 -7.47 4.99
C ILE A 28 -0.07 -6.08 5.50
N LEU A 29 0.10 -5.04 4.69
CA LEU A 29 -0.26 -3.66 5.03
C LEU A 29 -1.74 -3.53 5.43
N LEU A 30 -2.65 -4.21 4.73
CA LEU A 30 -4.07 -4.23 5.07
C LEU A 30 -4.35 -4.99 6.37
N SER A 31 -3.60 -6.04 6.67
CA SER A 31 -3.74 -6.78 7.93
C SER A 31 -3.29 -5.93 9.11
N CYS A 32 -2.17 -5.20 9.01
CA CYS A 32 -1.68 -4.29 10.04
C CYS A 32 -2.69 -3.19 10.43
N GLN A 33 -3.66 -2.87 9.56
CA GLN A 33 -4.70 -1.90 9.87
C GLN A 33 -5.89 -2.50 10.64
N ARG A 34 -5.94 -3.81 10.77
CA ARG A 34 -7.09 -4.54 11.36
C ARG A 34 -6.77 -5.24 12.66
N THR A 35 -5.52 -5.56 12.88
CA THR A 35 -5.08 -6.35 14.04
C THR A 35 -3.90 -5.65 14.70
N ASP A 36 -3.82 -5.80 16.02
CA ASP A 36 -2.65 -5.39 16.81
C ASP A 36 -1.53 -6.45 16.78
N ASP A 37 -1.64 -7.42 15.86
CA ASP A 37 -0.60 -8.44 15.70
C ASP A 37 0.74 -7.78 15.37
N ALA A 38 1.80 -8.34 15.92
CA ALA A 38 3.14 -7.85 15.65
C ALA A 38 3.43 -7.94 14.13
N LEU A 39 3.84 -6.82 13.55
CA LEU A 39 4.17 -6.72 12.12
C LEU A 39 5.13 -7.83 11.67
N ASP A 40 6.11 -8.15 12.54
CA ASP A 40 7.11 -9.17 12.26
C ASP A 40 6.49 -10.57 12.11
N GLU A 41 5.50 -10.92 12.93
CA GLU A 41 4.78 -12.19 12.82
C GLU A 41 3.98 -12.28 11.51
N LEU A 42 3.28 -11.21 11.12
CA LEU A 42 2.55 -11.14 9.85
C LEU A 42 3.48 -11.29 8.64
N ILE A 43 4.64 -10.66 8.69
CA ILE A 43 5.65 -10.76 7.64
C ILE A 43 6.20 -12.19 7.60
N GLU A 44 6.58 -12.76 8.73
CA GLU A 44 7.15 -14.11 8.80
C GLU A 44 6.17 -15.14 8.26
N GLN A 45 4.92 -15.13 8.71
CA GLN A 45 3.89 -16.06 8.25
C GLN A 45 3.68 -16.01 6.72
N ARG A 46 3.75 -14.82 6.12
CA ARG A 46 3.49 -14.66 4.68
C ARG A 46 4.75 -14.71 3.83
N ALA A 47 5.89 -14.27 4.35
CA ALA A 47 7.16 -14.31 3.66
C ALA A 47 7.74 -15.73 3.53
N THR A 48 7.44 -16.63 4.48
CA THR A 48 7.85 -18.04 4.40
C THR A 48 7.26 -18.77 3.19
N SER A 49 6.10 -18.32 2.71
CA SER A 49 5.45 -18.88 1.52
C SER A 49 6.09 -18.41 0.19
N ILE A 50 7.04 -17.46 0.25
CA ILE A 50 7.71 -16.92 -0.95
C ILE A 50 8.98 -17.71 -1.22
N PRO A 51 9.06 -18.48 -2.34
CA PRO A 51 10.20 -19.36 -2.59
C PRO A 51 11.49 -18.58 -2.86
N GLN A 52 11.40 -17.44 -3.55
CA GLN A 52 12.57 -16.70 -4.01
C GLN A 52 13.03 -15.66 -2.98
N PRO A 53 14.32 -15.69 -2.55
CA PRO A 53 14.86 -14.72 -1.59
C PRO A 53 14.73 -13.26 -2.05
N ARG A 54 14.89 -13.01 -3.35
CA ARG A 54 14.74 -11.67 -3.94
C ARG A 54 13.33 -11.11 -3.76
N ASP A 55 12.31 -11.94 -3.99
CA ASP A 55 10.91 -11.53 -3.85
C ASP A 55 10.56 -11.29 -2.38
N ARG A 56 11.10 -12.12 -1.48
CA ARG A 56 10.97 -11.93 -0.03
C ARG A 56 11.57 -10.60 0.42
N SER A 57 12.78 -10.28 -0.04
CA SER A 57 13.42 -9.00 0.25
C SER A 57 12.61 -7.82 -0.27
N LEU A 58 12.01 -7.93 -1.46
CA LEU A 58 11.15 -6.89 -2.01
C LEU A 58 9.87 -6.72 -1.18
N VAL A 59 9.23 -7.79 -0.72
CA VAL A 59 8.06 -7.69 0.17
C VAL A 59 8.41 -6.95 1.45
N MET A 60 9.51 -7.32 2.10
CA MET A 60 9.97 -6.65 3.33
C MET A 60 10.24 -5.16 3.07
N GLU A 61 10.96 -4.83 2.00
CA GLU A 61 11.25 -3.46 1.60
C GLU A 61 9.95 -2.66 1.40
N LEU A 62 8.99 -3.22 0.66
CA LEU A 62 7.71 -2.57 0.39
C LEU A 62 6.89 -2.34 1.65
N VAL A 63 6.83 -3.31 2.56
CA VAL A 63 6.04 -3.19 3.80
C VAL A 63 6.69 -2.21 4.76
N TYR A 64 7.93 -2.46 5.18
CA TYR A 64 8.62 -1.60 6.16
C TYR A 64 8.83 -0.19 5.63
N GLY A 65 9.20 -0.06 4.35
CA GLY A 65 9.43 1.23 3.73
C GLY A 65 8.16 2.06 3.64
N THR A 66 7.04 1.46 3.24
CA THR A 66 5.74 2.15 3.18
C THR A 66 5.30 2.63 4.57
N LEU A 67 5.42 1.77 5.60
CA LEU A 67 5.05 2.14 6.96
C LEU A 67 5.97 3.23 7.54
N ARG A 68 7.28 3.08 7.37
CA ARG A 68 8.27 4.06 7.86
C ARG A 68 8.11 5.43 7.23
N ARG A 69 7.72 5.49 5.96
CA ARG A 69 7.58 6.72 5.19
C ARG A 69 6.15 7.20 5.04
N GLN A 70 5.20 6.62 5.79
CA GLN A 70 3.78 6.89 5.62
C GLN A 70 3.44 8.38 5.67
N GLU A 71 3.97 9.13 6.65
CA GLU A 71 3.71 10.57 6.80
C GLU A 71 4.21 11.37 5.58
N THR A 72 5.41 11.04 5.09
CA THR A 72 5.95 11.68 3.88
C THR A 72 5.12 11.34 2.65
N ILE A 73 4.70 10.08 2.52
CA ILE A 73 3.90 9.60 1.41
C ILE A 73 2.53 10.26 1.42
N ASP A 74 1.85 10.30 2.56
CA ASP A 74 0.52 10.89 2.71
C ASP A 74 0.54 12.38 2.37
N TRP A 75 1.52 13.11 2.89
CA TRP A 75 1.74 14.52 2.55
C TRP A 75 1.94 14.75 1.04
N ARG A 76 2.70 13.88 0.37
CA ARG A 76 2.92 13.93 -1.07
C ARG A 76 1.66 13.59 -1.87
N LEU A 77 0.90 12.58 -1.43
CA LEU A 77 -0.34 12.16 -2.06
C LEU A 77 -1.43 13.22 -1.92
N ASP A 78 -1.58 13.82 -0.75
CA ASP A 78 -2.58 14.86 -0.50
C ASP A 78 -2.34 16.11 -1.37
N ALA A 79 -1.09 16.39 -1.77
CA ALA A 79 -0.77 17.47 -2.67
C ALA A 79 -1.26 17.27 -4.13
N VAL A 80 -1.56 16.02 -4.52
CA VAL A 80 -1.99 15.68 -5.89
C VAL A 80 -3.39 15.06 -5.94
N LEU A 81 -4.00 14.80 -4.79
CA LEU A 81 -5.37 14.30 -4.68
C LEU A 81 -6.38 15.46 -4.66
N ALA A 82 -7.51 15.28 -5.34
CA ALA A 82 -8.62 16.23 -5.28
C ALA A 82 -9.37 16.20 -3.94
N LYS A 83 -9.28 15.09 -3.20
CA LYS A 83 -9.84 14.89 -1.85
C LYS A 83 -8.76 14.27 -0.97
N PRO A 84 -8.77 14.58 0.34
CA PRO A 84 -7.80 14.00 1.28
C PRO A 84 -7.74 12.49 1.22
N LEU A 85 -6.55 11.92 1.33
CA LEU A 85 -6.29 10.48 1.22
C LEU A 85 -7.18 9.66 2.16
N HIS A 86 -7.38 10.14 3.40
CA HIS A 86 -8.18 9.44 4.42
C HIS A 86 -9.68 9.32 4.07
N LYS A 87 -10.16 10.04 3.06
CA LYS A 87 -11.56 9.92 2.55
C LYS A 87 -11.73 8.79 1.53
N LEU A 88 -10.65 8.20 1.07
CA LEU A 88 -10.69 7.07 0.14
C LEU A 88 -10.88 5.75 0.90
N PRO A 89 -11.40 4.68 0.25
CA PRO A 89 -11.44 3.35 0.85
C PRO A 89 -10.05 2.89 1.29
N MET A 90 -9.95 2.19 2.42
CA MET A 90 -8.68 1.75 3.01
C MET A 90 -7.78 1.01 2.01
N VAL A 91 -8.34 0.12 1.21
CA VAL A 91 -7.61 -0.62 0.17
C VAL A 91 -6.98 0.35 -0.85
N VAL A 92 -7.71 1.39 -1.26
CA VAL A 92 -7.21 2.39 -2.21
C VAL A 92 -6.11 3.24 -1.59
N GLN A 93 -6.26 3.61 -0.30
CA GLN A 93 -5.20 4.31 0.43
C GLN A 93 -3.90 3.49 0.43
N MET A 94 -3.98 2.18 0.77
CA MET A 94 -2.79 1.32 0.80
C MET A 94 -2.18 1.09 -0.58
N LEU A 95 -3.00 0.96 -1.62
CA LEU A 95 -2.53 0.88 -3.01
C LEU A 95 -1.76 2.15 -3.42
N LEU A 96 -2.29 3.32 -3.09
CA LEU A 96 -1.64 4.60 -3.38
C LEU A 96 -0.33 4.75 -2.58
N ARG A 97 -0.32 4.41 -1.30
CA ARG A 97 0.90 4.43 -0.47
C ARG A 97 1.96 3.49 -1.02
N LEU A 98 1.58 2.26 -1.36
CA LEU A 98 2.49 1.26 -1.91
C LEU A 98 3.08 1.70 -3.27
N GLY A 99 2.25 2.26 -4.15
CA GLY A 99 2.69 2.82 -5.43
C GLY A 99 3.59 4.04 -5.25
N ALA A 100 3.21 4.97 -4.39
CA ALA A 100 3.97 6.16 -4.08
C ALA A 100 5.34 5.83 -3.45
N TYR A 101 5.40 4.86 -2.53
CA TYR A 101 6.67 4.43 -1.96
C TYR A 101 7.65 3.98 -3.04
N GLN A 102 7.20 3.15 -3.99
CA GLN A 102 8.03 2.69 -5.10
C GLN A 102 8.54 3.84 -5.96
N LEU A 103 7.69 4.84 -6.24
CA LEU A 103 8.04 5.98 -7.07
C LEU A 103 8.99 6.97 -6.40
N LEU A 104 8.88 7.15 -5.10
CA LEU A 104 9.60 8.17 -4.35
C LEU A 104 10.91 7.67 -3.72
N PHE A 105 11.03 6.36 -3.46
CA PHE A 105 12.11 5.81 -2.64
C PHE A 105 12.83 4.61 -3.26
N LEU A 106 12.33 4.02 -4.35
CA LEU A 106 12.96 2.85 -4.97
C LEU A 106 13.49 3.17 -6.38
N ASP A 107 14.66 3.74 -6.44
CA ASP A 107 15.32 4.12 -7.71
C ASP A 107 15.53 2.94 -8.67
N ARG A 108 15.60 1.72 -8.14
CA ARG A 108 15.79 0.49 -8.92
C ARG A 108 14.54 0.04 -9.70
N ILE A 109 13.37 0.58 -9.35
CA ILE A 109 12.11 0.23 -10.01
C ILE A 109 11.77 1.36 -11.00
N PRO A 110 11.68 1.06 -12.30
CA PRO A 110 11.23 2.06 -13.27
C PRO A 110 9.85 2.60 -12.91
N ALA A 111 9.66 3.92 -13.01
CA ALA A 111 8.40 4.57 -12.64
C ALA A 111 7.20 3.99 -13.41
N SER A 112 7.38 3.67 -14.70
CA SER A 112 6.34 3.02 -15.51
C SER A 112 5.95 1.65 -14.96
N ALA A 113 6.92 0.86 -14.49
CA ALA A 113 6.66 -0.45 -13.90
C ALA A 113 5.92 -0.32 -12.56
N ALA A 114 6.34 0.61 -11.69
CA ALA A 114 5.68 0.87 -10.41
C ALA A 114 4.21 1.27 -10.62
N VAL A 115 3.93 2.18 -11.56
CA VAL A 115 2.56 2.60 -11.88
C VAL A 115 1.75 1.44 -12.44
N ASN A 116 2.26 0.76 -13.48
CA ASN A 116 1.51 -0.31 -14.15
C ASN A 116 1.16 -1.46 -13.22
N GLU A 117 2.11 -1.93 -12.42
CA GLU A 117 1.90 -3.01 -11.45
C GLU A 117 0.89 -2.62 -10.36
N THR A 118 0.95 -1.38 -9.88
CA THR A 118 -0.03 -0.89 -8.89
C THR A 118 -1.43 -0.77 -9.49
N VAL A 119 -1.54 -0.31 -10.74
CA VAL A 119 -2.82 -0.23 -11.48
C VAL A 119 -3.40 -1.62 -11.71
N LEU A 120 -2.60 -2.59 -12.13
CA LEU A 120 -3.04 -3.99 -12.30
C LEU A 120 -3.53 -4.58 -10.98
N LEU A 121 -2.79 -4.34 -9.89
CA LEU A 121 -3.19 -4.77 -8.56
C LEU A 121 -4.52 -4.11 -8.13
N THR A 122 -4.71 -2.82 -8.43
CA THR A 122 -5.96 -2.10 -8.14
C THR A 122 -7.15 -2.74 -8.86
N LYS A 123 -7.00 -3.11 -10.14
CA LYS A 123 -8.05 -3.78 -10.91
C LYS A 123 -8.50 -5.08 -10.28
N SER A 124 -7.59 -5.86 -9.67
CA SER A 124 -7.94 -7.11 -9.01
C SER A 124 -8.88 -6.91 -7.81
N TYR A 125 -8.91 -5.73 -7.22
CA TYR A 125 -9.80 -5.37 -6.11
C TYR A 125 -11.12 -4.72 -6.55
N ALA A 126 -11.35 -4.49 -7.84
CA ALA A 126 -12.54 -3.79 -8.34
C ALA A 126 -13.85 -4.42 -7.88
N LYS A 127 -13.94 -5.77 -7.90
CA LYS A 127 -15.11 -6.51 -7.43
C LYS A 127 -15.36 -6.32 -5.93
N GLN A 128 -14.31 -6.37 -5.11
CA GLN A 128 -14.39 -6.20 -3.65
C GLN A 128 -14.78 -4.77 -3.28
N LEU A 129 -14.31 -3.78 -4.05
CA LEU A 129 -14.54 -2.36 -3.82
C LEU A 129 -15.86 -1.85 -4.44
N GLY A 130 -16.58 -2.68 -5.18
CA GLY A 130 -17.81 -2.31 -5.88
C GLY A 130 -17.62 -1.37 -7.06
N ARG A 131 -16.38 -0.96 -7.37
CA ARG A 131 -16.03 -0.15 -8.54
C ARG A 131 -14.54 -0.28 -8.88
N ASP A 132 -14.20 0.05 -10.13
CA ASP A 132 -12.81 0.13 -10.57
C ASP A 132 -12.19 1.49 -10.19
N TRP A 133 -11.16 1.45 -9.36
CA TRP A 133 -10.38 2.59 -8.91
C TRP A 133 -9.07 2.78 -9.68
N SER A 134 -8.79 1.91 -10.66
CA SER A 134 -7.51 1.91 -11.37
C SER A 134 -7.24 3.21 -12.13
N GLY A 135 -8.28 3.86 -12.65
CA GLY A 135 -8.16 5.17 -13.32
C GLY A 135 -7.69 6.26 -12.36
N LEU A 136 -8.26 6.31 -11.14
CA LEU A 136 -7.84 7.25 -10.10
C LEU A 136 -6.39 6.97 -9.68
N VAL A 137 -6.06 5.71 -9.36
CA VAL A 137 -4.71 5.32 -8.94
C VAL A 137 -3.67 5.67 -10.00
N ASN A 138 -3.95 5.37 -11.28
CA ASN A 138 -3.07 5.74 -12.39
C ASN A 138 -2.86 7.26 -12.49
N GLY A 139 -3.94 8.04 -12.44
CA GLY A 139 -3.87 9.50 -12.51
C GLY A 139 -3.07 10.10 -11.35
N VAL A 140 -3.33 9.66 -10.13
CA VAL A 140 -2.64 10.15 -8.91
C VAL A 140 -1.16 9.81 -8.96
N LEU A 141 -0.79 8.56 -9.27
CA LEU A 141 0.62 8.15 -9.31
C LEU A 141 1.41 8.86 -10.42
N ARG A 142 0.79 9.09 -11.58
CA ARG A 142 1.40 9.89 -12.65
C ARG A 142 1.57 11.35 -12.27
N ASN A 143 0.59 11.94 -11.59
CA ASN A 143 0.70 13.31 -11.08
C ASN A 143 1.76 13.43 -10.00
N LEU A 144 1.91 12.42 -9.14
CA LEU A 144 2.95 12.39 -8.10
C LEU A 144 4.37 12.54 -8.66
N ILE A 145 4.62 11.98 -9.84
CA ILE A 145 5.91 12.10 -10.54
C ILE A 145 6.05 13.48 -11.20
N ARG A 146 4.97 13.99 -11.79
CA ARG A 146 4.98 15.19 -12.61
C ARG A 146 4.93 16.48 -11.81
N VAL A 147 4.20 16.47 -10.70
CA VAL A 147 4.01 17.66 -9.86
C VAL A 147 5.14 17.75 -8.83
N PRO A 148 5.85 18.88 -8.75
CA PRO A 148 6.86 19.08 -7.73
C PRO A 148 6.31 18.89 -6.30
N ALA A 149 7.19 18.47 -5.39
CA ALA A 149 6.82 18.40 -3.98
C ALA A 149 6.42 19.79 -3.46
N PRO A 150 5.35 19.91 -2.67
CA PRO A 150 5.05 21.16 -1.98
C PRO A 150 6.19 21.50 -1.01
N PRO A 151 6.33 22.76 -0.59
CA PRO A 151 7.30 23.12 0.45
C PRO A 151 6.96 22.37 1.75
N PHE A 152 8.02 21.94 2.46
CA PHE A 152 7.81 21.36 3.79
C PHE A 152 7.20 22.39 4.75
N PRO A 153 6.38 21.95 5.71
CA PRO A 153 5.91 22.83 6.78
C PRO A 153 7.10 23.52 7.47
N ASP A 154 6.93 24.80 7.77
CA ASP A 154 7.96 25.60 8.44
C ASP A 154 8.29 24.98 9.82
N PRO A 155 9.55 24.58 10.06
CA PRO A 155 9.95 23.99 11.34
C PRO A 155 9.75 24.92 12.54
N ALA A 156 9.77 26.23 12.33
CA ALA A 156 9.56 27.19 13.42
C ALA A 156 8.10 27.25 13.85
N SER A 157 7.17 27.11 12.89
CA SER A 157 5.72 27.16 13.16
C SER A 157 5.13 25.76 13.45
N TYR A 158 5.67 24.72 12.82
CA TYR A 158 5.16 23.35 12.88
C TYR A 158 6.29 22.32 13.06
N PRO A 159 7.04 22.35 14.16
CA PRO A 159 8.25 21.52 14.32
C PRO A 159 7.96 20.01 14.25
N ALA A 160 6.96 19.53 14.97
CA ALA A 160 6.60 18.11 14.98
C ALA A 160 6.18 17.61 13.60
N GLN A 161 5.32 18.34 12.91
CA GLN A 161 4.85 18.01 11.57
C GLN A 161 5.99 18.04 10.54
N SER A 162 6.86 19.05 10.61
CA SER A 162 8.02 19.16 9.72
C SER A 162 8.97 17.96 9.89
N LEU A 163 9.26 17.55 11.12
CA LEU A 163 10.09 16.39 11.43
C LEU A 163 9.43 15.09 10.97
N SER A 164 8.14 14.93 11.26
CA SER A 164 7.37 13.76 10.85
C SER A 164 7.42 13.54 9.34
N ILE A 165 7.10 14.56 8.56
CA ILE A 165 7.09 14.48 7.09
C ILE A 165 8.50 14.24 6.53
N ARG A 166 9.52 14.92 7.06
CA ARG A 166 10.90 14.80 6.56
C ARG A 166 11.54 13.46 6.86
N TYR A 167 11.30 12.93 8.05
CA TYR A 167 12.03 11.77 8.56
C TYR A 167 11.16 10.52 8.76
N GLY A 168 9.85 10.62 8.56
CA GLY A 168 8.91 9.52 8.80
C GLY A 168 8.76 9.19 10.28
N ILE A 169 8.91 10.20 11.17
CA ILE A 169 8.75 10.02 12.62
C ILE A 169 7.27 10.25 12.96
N PRO A 170 6.57 9.27 13.57
CA PRO A 170 5.17 9.47 13.95
C PRO A 170 5.02 10.64 14.95
N ILE A 171 3.92 11.38 14.80
CA ILE A 171 3.50 12.39 15.78
C ILE A 171 2.61 11.68 16.80
N TRP A 172 3.06 11.57 18.03
CA TRP A 172 2.27 11.12 19.17
C TRP A 172 1.83 12.27 20.05
#